data_3cf6920052c0493a2d0a03b3140517b7
#
_entry.id   3cf6920052c0493a2d0a03b3140517b7
#
_cell.length_a   1.000
_cell.length_b   1.000
_cell.length_c   1.000
_cell.angle_alpha   90.00
_cell.angle_beta   90.00
_cell.angle_gamma   90.00
#
_symmetry.space_group_name_H-M   'P 1'
#
loop_
_entity.id
_entity.type
_entity.pdbx_description
1 polymer ?
#
loop_
_entity_poly.entity_id
_entity_poly.type
_entity_poly.pdbx_seq_one_letter_code
_entity_poly.pdbx_strand_id
1 'polypeptide(L)'
;ILLYLACIFWTVGYDTIYAHQDKDDDIVLNLKSSAIKLGENTKNALLIFYAIFFIIFAVILFSLSNSIIIHLAILSLLIHLVFQIIYLDINNSDRCLKIFKSNNLLGLQISFFLILELVIN
;
A
#
# COMPACT_ATOMS: atom_id res chain seq x y z
N ILE A 1 9.24 7.27 15.10
CA ILE A 1 10.18 6.92 14.00
C ILE A 1 9.65 5.73 13.20
N LEU A 2 9.29 4.59 13.82
CA LEU A 2 8.81 3.39 13.12
C LEU A 2 7.56 3.66 12.25
N LEU A 3 6.57 4.39 12.76
CA LEU A 3 5.37 4.73 11.99
C LEU A 3 5.73 5.54 10.74
N TYR A 4 6.63 6.50 10.88
CA TYR A 4 7.08 7.31 9.75
C TYR A 4 7.77 6.45 8.69
N LEU A 5 8.62 5.51 9.12
CA LEU A 5 9.28 4.57 8.21
C LEU A 5 8.27 3.67 7.48
N ALA A 6 7.27 3.14 8.20
CA ALA A 6 6.18 2.37 7.58
C ALA A 6 5.46 3.19 6.51
N CYS A 7 5.09 4.44 6.82
CA CYS A 7 4.42 5.32 5.88
C CYS A 7 5.26 5.60 4.63
N ILE A 8 6.58 5.74 4.74
CA ILE A 8 7.47 5.90 3.57
C ILE A 8 7.32 4.71 2.62
N PHE A 9 7.43 3.47 3.12
CA PHE A 9 7.32 2.28 2.27
C PHE A 9 5.94 2.12 1.65
N TRP A 10 4.89 2.44 2.38
CA TRP A 10 3.54 2.46 1.85
C TRP A 10 3.38 3.49 0.74
N THR A 11 3.83 4.73 0.98
CA THR A 11 3.76 5.83 0.00
C THR A 11 4.52 5.49 -1.27
N VAL A 12 5.77 5.04 -1.16
CA VAL A 12 6.58 4.64 -2.32
C VAL A 12 5.89 3.51 -3.10
N GLY A 13 5.23 2.58 -2.41
CA GLY A 13 4.48 1.51 -3.03
C GLY A 13 3.33 2.03 -3.88
N TYR A 14 2.40 2.80 -3.32
CA TYR A 14 1.24 3.27 -4.08
C TYR A 14 1.59 4.35 -5.12
N ASP A 15 2.62 5.17 -4.88
CA ASP A 15 3.12 6.13 -5.87
C ASP A 15 3.75 5.40 -7.08
N THR A 16 4.38 4.25 -6.86
CA THR A 16 4.87 3.41 -7.95
C THR A 16 3.72 2.89 -8.82
N ILE A 17 2.59 2.52 -8.21
CA ILE A 17 1.37 2.13 -8.96
C ILE A 17 0.83 3.32 -9.75
N TYR A 18 0.75 4.50 -9.12
CA TYR A 18 0.28 5.72 -9.78
C TYR A 18 1.15 6.10 -10.99
N ALA A 19 2.48 5.94 -10.87
CA ALA A 19 3.40 6.23 -11.96
C ALA A 19 3.13 5.39 -13.23
N HIS A 20 2.51 4.21 -13.11
CA HIS A 20 2.07 3.43 -14.27
C HIS A 20 0.83 3.98 -14.96
N GLN A 21 0.02 4.77 -14.26
CA GLN A 21 -1.11 5.45 -14.87
C GLN A 21 -0.66 6.51 -15.90
N ASP A 22 0.45 7.20 -15.62
CA ASP A 22 0.98 8.27 -16.47
C ASP A 22 2.17 7.82 -17.35
N LYS A 23 2.48 6.51 -17.38
CA LYS A 23 3.70 5.97 -18.01
C LYS A 23 3.85 6.37 -19.48
N ASP A 24 2.77 6.36 -20.25
CA ASP A 24 2.82 6.65 -21.68
C ASP A 24 3.12 8.14 -21.93
N ASP A 25 2.55 9.03 -21.12
CA ASP A 25 2.82 10.46 -21.16
C ASP A 25 4.25 10.77 -20.73
N ASP A 26 4.75 10.09 -19.68
CA ASP A 26 6.12 10.21 -19.20
C ASP A 26 7.15 9.82 -20.27
N ILE A 27 6.87 8.76 -21.05
CA ILE A 27 7.73 8.34 -22.17
C ILE A 27 7.79 9.43 -23.25
N VAL A 28 6.63 9.98 -23.63
CA VAL A 28 6.55 11.04 -24.65
C VAL A 28 7.31 12.29 -24.21
N LEU A 29 7.21 12.65 -22.93
CA LEU A 29 7.87 13.81 -22.34
C LEU A 29 9.34 13.54 -21.92
N ASN A 30 9.86 12.34 -22.15
CA ASN A 30 11.21 11.92 -21.75
C ASN A 30 11.48 12.11 -20.25
N LEU A 31 10.45 11.86 -19.41
CA LEU A 31 10.55 11.94 -17.95
C LEU A 31 11.06 10.62 -17.39
N LYS A 32 11.76 10.72 -16.25
CA LYS A 32 12.26 9.56 -15.50
C LYS A 32 11.27 9.22 -14.39
N SER A 33 10.38 8.24 -14.62
CA SER A 33 9.45 7.77 -13.59
C SER A 33 9.84 6.40 -13.04
N SER A 34 9.32 6.06 -11.86
CA SER A 34 9.49 4.74 -11.26
C SER A 34 8.86 3.65 -12.14
N ALA A 35 7.77 3.94 -12.83
CA ALA A 35 7.12 3.02 -13.77
C ALA A 35 8.05 2.63 -14.94
N ILE A 36 8.74 3.61 -15.52
CA ILE A 36 9.70 3.36 -16.60
C ILE A 36 10.90 2.58 -16.08
N LYS A 37 11.42 2.93 -14.90
CA LYS A 37 12.60 2.30 -14.32
C LYS A 37 12.36 0.85 -13.90
N LEU A 38 11.22 0.56 -13.30
CA LEU A 38 10.89 -0.78 -12.78
C LEU A 38 10.30 -1.69 -13.86
N GLY A 39 9.47 -1.15 -14.76
CA GLY A 39 8.84 -1.92 -15.82
C GLY A 39 8.18 -3.19 -15.29
N GLU A 40 8.52 -4.34 -15.85
CA GLU A 40 7.98 -5.66 -15.45
C GLU A 40 8.33 -6.06 -14.00
N ASN A 41 9.37 -5.48 -13.41
CA ASN A 41 9.76 -5.75 -12.02
C ASN A 41 8.89 -5.01 -10.98
N THR A 42 7.92 -4.22 -11.41
CA THR A 42 7.06 -3.42 -10.53
C THR A 42 6.36 -4.26 -9.47
N LYS A 43 5.80 -5.42 -9.83
CA LYS A 43 5.13 -6.31 -8.85
C LYS A 43 6.08 -6.81 -7.77
N ASN A 44 7.31 -7.15 -8.13
CA ASN A 44 8.32 -7.60 -7.19
C ASN A 44 8.76 -6.46 -6.25
N ALA A 45 8.93 -5.25 -6.79
CA ALA A 45 9.24 -4.06 -6.00
C ALA A 45 8.11 -3.73 -5.01
N LEU A 46 6.85 -3.77 -5.46
CA LEU A 46 5.69 -3.56 -4.60
C LEU A 46 5.59 -4.61 -3.49
N LEU A 47 5.86 -5.87 -3.81
CA LEU A 47 5.86 -6.94 -2.80
C LEU A 47 6.87 -6.64 -1.69
N ILE A 48 8.07 -6.16 -2.03
CA ILE A 48 9.09 -5.76 -1.06
C ILE A 48 8.62 -4.57 -0.22
N PHE A 49 8.15 -3.49 -0.86
CA PHE A 49 7.70 -2.28 -0.17
C PHE A 49 6.53 -2.56 0.77
N TYR A 50 5.54 -3.30 0.30
CA TYR A 50 4.36 -3.65 1.09
C TYR A 50 4.66 -4.67 2.19
N ALA A 51 5.61 -5.60 1.98
CA ALA A 51 6.06 -6.50 3.04
C ALA A 51 6.76 -5.74 4.17
N ILE A 52 7.65 -4.79 3.84
CA ILE A 52 8.33 -3.96 4.84
C ILE A 52 7.31 -3.09 5.60
N PHE A 53 6.40 -2.42 4.88
CA PHE A 53 5.31 -1.67 5.48
C PHE A 53 4.48 -2.53 6.42
N PHE A 54 4.01 -3.68 5.94
CA PHE A 54 3.17 -4.61 6.71
C PHE A 54 3.85 -5.08 7.99
N ILE A 55 5.11 -5.51 7.91
CA ILE A 55 5.86 -6.00 9.07
C ILE A 55 6.01 -4.89 10.12
N ILE A 56 6.47 -3.70 9.72
CA ILE A 56 6.68 -2.59 10.65
C ILE A 56 5.33 -2.17 11.27
N PHE A 57 4.28 -2.07 10.46
CA PHE A 57 2.98 -1.64 10.91
C PHE A 57 2.30 -2.66 11.83
N ALA A 58 2.44 -3.97 11.53
CA ALA A 58 1.96 -5.04 12.41
C ALA A 58 2.67 -5.02 13.78
N VAL A 59 3.98 -4.78 13.82
CA VAL A 59 4.73 -4.61 15.07
C VAL A 59 4.19 -3.43 15.88
N ILE A 60 3.90 -2.30 15.22
CA ILE A 60 3.30 -1.13 15.89
C ILE A 60 1.92 -1.50 16.47
N LEU A 61 1.05 -2.12 15.67
CA LEU A 61 -0.29 -2.51 16.13
C LEU A 61 -0.25 -3.48 17.31
N PHE A 62 0.60 -4.50 17.27
CA PHE A 62 0.77 -5.43 18.39
C PHE A 62 1.38 -4.76 19.64
N SER A 63 2.15 -3.68 19.49
CA SER A 63 2.65 -2.93 20.64
C SER A 63 1.56 -2.10 21.35
N LEU A 64 0.43 -1.82 20.66
CA LEU A 64 -0.71 -1.11 21.24
C LEU A 64 -1.60 -2.07 22.06
N SER A 65 -1.96 -3.21 21.50
CA SER A 65 -2.83 -4.18 22.13
C SER A 65 -2.71 -5.55 21.46
N ASN A 66 -3.03 -6.61 22.20
CA ASN A 66 -3.14 -7.97 21.68
C ASN A 66 -4.60 -8.44 21.56
N SER A 67 -5.52 -7.50 21.35
CA SER A 67 -6.95 -7.77 21.22
C SER A 67 -7.31 -8.44 19.89
N ILE A 68 -8.50 -9.04 19.84
CA ILE A 68 -9.05 -9.60 18.58
C ILE A 68 -9.23 -8.51 17.51
N ILE A 69 -9.51 -7.27 17.92
CA ILE A 69 -9.71 -6.13 17.02
C ILE A 69 -8.39 -5.82 16.26
N ILE A 70 -7.27 -5.82 16.97
CA ILE A 70 -5.95 -5.63 16.35
C ILE A 70 -5.60 -6.78 15.39
N HIS A 71 -5.91 -8.02 15.73
CA HIS A 71 -5.72 -9.15 14.80
C HIS A 71 -6.55 -9.01 13.54
N LEU A 72 -7.82 -8.58 13.66
CA LEU A 72 -8.69 -8.31 12.51
C LEU A 72 -8.17 -7.14 11.67
N ALA A 73 -7.65 -6.08 12.29
CA ALA A 73 -7.01 -4.97 11.59
C ALA A 73 -5.83 -5.43 10.74
N ILE A 74 -4.94 -6.24 11.32
CA ILE A 74 -3.75 -6.78 10.61
C ILE A 74 -4.17 -7.70 9.47
N LEU A 75 -5.15 -8.59 9.70
CA LEU A 75 -5.66 -9.48 8.67
C LEU A 75 -6.29 -8.70 7.51
N SER A 76 -7.10 -7.69 7.80
CA SER A 76 -7.74 -6.86 6.79
C SER A 76 -6.72 -6.06 5.98
N LEU A 77 -5.66 -5.54 6.64
CA LEU A 77 -4.54 -4.87 5.98
C LEU A 77 -3.82 -5.82 5.01
N LEU A 78 -3.49 -7.03 5.46
CA LEU A 78 -2.83 -8.03 4.62
C LEU A 78 -3.65 -8.35 3.37
N ILE A 79 -4.95 -8.62 3.54
CA ILE A 79 -5.86 -8.93 2.43
C ILE A 79 -5.87 -7.78 1.42
N HIS A 80 -5.94 -6.54 1.88
CA HIS A 80 -5.96 -5.37 1.02
C HIS A 80 -4.66 -5.22 0.20
N LEU A 81 -3.50 -5.35 0.84
CA LEU A 81 -2.20 -5.25 0.16
C LEU A 81 -2.00 -6.38 -0.87
N VAL A 82 -2.37 -7.61 -0.51
CA VAL A 82 -2.32 -8.76 -1.42
C VAL A 82 -3.24 -8.55 -2.63
N PHE A 83 -4.47 -8.06 -2.37
CA PHE A 83 -5.41 -7.72 -3.43
C PHE A 83 -4.82 -6.69 -4.41
N GLN A 84 -4.17 -5.63 -3.94
CA GLN A 84 -3.54 -4.63 -4.80
C GLN A 84 -2.48 -5.26 -5.72
N ILE A 85 -1.61 -6.14 -5.20
CA ILE A 85 -0.56 -6.79 -5.99
C ILE A 85 -1.14 -7.75 -7.03
N ILE A 86 -2.15 -8.55 -6.66
CA ILE A 86 -2.79 -9.52 -7.56
C ILE A 86 -3.54 -8.81 -8.69
N TYR A 87 -4.28 -7.76 -8.34
CA TYR A 87 -5.12 -7.03 -9.30
C TYR A 87 -4.34 -6.06 -10.18
N LEU A 88 -3.08 -5.75 -9.83
CA LEU A 88 -2.26 -4.81 -10.58
C LEU A 88 -2.00 -5.34 -12.00
N ASP A 89 -2.31 -4.47 -12.96
CA ASP A 89 -1.95 -4.63 -14.37
C ASP A 89 -1.25 -3.34 -14.81
N ILE A 90 0.07 -3.42 -14.95
CA ILE A 90 0.94 -2.27 -15.27
C ILE A 90 0.72 -1.69 -16.66
N ASN A 91 0.00 -2.42 -17.53
CA ASN A 91 -0.32 -2.00 -18.89
C ASN A 91 -1.75 -1.42 -19.00
N ASN A 92 -2.46 -1.30 -17.86
CA ASN A 92 -3.81 -0.75 -17.81
C ASN A 92 -3.86 0.45 -16.85
N SER A 93 -3.79 1.67 -17.41
CA SER A 93 -3.75 2.92 -16.65
C SER A 93 -4.98 3.12 -15.74
N ASP A 94 -6.18 2.78 -16.21
CA ASP A 94 -7.41 2.87 -15.43
C ASP A 94 -7.39 1.94 -14.22
N ARG A 95 -6.83 0.73 -14.38
CA ARG A 95 -6.68 -0.23 -13.28
C ARG A 95 -5.66 0.26 -12.28
N CYS A 96 -4.53 0.78 -12.72
CA CYS A 96 -3.53 1.41 -11.85
C CYS A 96 -4.14 2.55 -11.03
N LEU A 97 -4.92 3.44 -11.66
CA LEU A 97 -5.60 4.53 -10.97
C LEU A 97 -6.62 4.04 -9.93
N LYS A 98 -7.40 3.00 -10.24
CA LYS A 98 -8.36 2.40 -9.29
C LYS A 98 -7.66 1.80 -8.08
N ILE A 99 -6.54 1.08 -8.28
CA ILE A 99 -5.76 0.50 -7.19
C ILE A 99 -5.12 1.60 -6.36
N PHE A 100 -4.53 2.63 -6.98
CA PHE A 100 -4.02 3.80 -6.26
C PHE A 100 -5.09 4.43 -5.36
N LYS A 101 -6.28 4.70 -5.89
CA LYS A 101 -7.40 5.27 -5.13
C LYS A 101 -7.89 4.37 -4.00
N SER A 102 -7.71 3.04 -4.09
CA SER A 102 -8.10 2.11 -3.03
C SER A 102 -7.30 2.29 -1.73
N ASN A 103 -6.14 3.00 -1.78
CA ASN A 103 -5.38 3.34 -0.57
C ASN A 103 -6.12 4.29 0.36
N ASN A 104 -7.07 5.09 -0.13
CA ASN A 104 -7.97 5.87 0.72
C ASN A 104 -8.84 4.94 1.58
N LEU A 105 -9.35 3.85 0.99
CA LEU A 105 -10.13 2.85 1.71
C LEU A 105 -9.27 2.14 2.76
N LEU A 106 -8.02 1.82 2.44
CA LEU A 106 -7.07 1.21 3.37
C LEU A 106 -6.83 2.12 4.59
N GLY A 107 -6.63 3.42 4.37
CA GLY A 107 -6.48 4.39 5.47
C GLY A 107 -7.72 4.47 6.35
N LEU A 108 -8.93 4.51 5.76
CA LEU A 108 -10.19 4.49 6.50
C LEU A 108 -10.39 3.19 7.28
N GLN A 109 -10.03 2.07 6.70
CA GLN A 109 -10.11 0.74 7.31
C GLN A 109 -9.24 0.62 8.56
N ILE A 110 -7.98 1.06 8.48
CA ILE A 110 -7.07 1.12 9.63
C ILE A 110 -7.63 2.04 10.72
N SER A 111 -8.07 3.24 10.34
CA SER A 111 -8.63 4.22 11.26
C SER A 111 -9.86 3.67 11.98
N PHE A 112 -10.73 2.96 11.27
CA PHE A 112 -11.92 2.32 11.85
C PHE A 112 -11.55 1.31 12.94
N PHE A 113 -10.60 0.41 12.66
CA PHE A 113 -10.19 -0.58 13.66
C PHE A 113 -9.49 0.04 14.87
N LEU A 114 -8.69 1.10 14.68
CA LEU A 114 -8.05 1.81 15.80
C LEU A 114 -9.06 2.54 16.68
N ILE A 115 -10.07 3.17 16.08
CA ILE A 115 -11.16 3.79 16.84
C ILE A 115 -11.97 2.72 17.59
N LEU A 116 -12.26 1.60 16.95
CA LEU A 116 -12.98 0.49 17.57
C LEU A 116 -12.22 -0.08 18.76
N GLU A 117 -10.90 -0.26 18.61
CA GLU A 117 -10.01 -0.67 19.71
C GLU A 117 -10.08 0.30 20.90
N LEU A 118 -9.99 1.60 20.61
CA LEU A 118 -10.03 2.65 21.65
C LEU A 118 -11.37 2.73 22.39
N VAL A 119 -12.49 2.39 21.72
CA VAL A 119 -13.84 2.48 22.30
C VAL A 119 -14.19 1.23 23.10
N ILE A 120 -13.70 0.06 22.70
CA ILE A 120 -14.09 -1.23 23.31
C ILE A 120 -13.12 -1.65 24.43
N ASN A 121 -11.84 -1.32 24.31
CA ASN A 121 -10.79 -1.66 25.25
C ASN A 121 -10.14 -0.42 25.86
#